data_9beae0ec59579db086a8a344077eb4a3
#
_entry.id   9beae0ec59579db086a8a344077eb4a3
#
_cell.length_a   1.000
_cell.length_b   1.000
_cell.length_c   1.000
_cell.angle_alpha   90.00
_cell.angle_beta   90.00
_cell.angle_gamma   90.00
#
_symmetry.space_group_name_H-M   'P 1'
#
loop_
_entity.id
_entity.type
_entity.pdbx_description
1 polymer ?
#
loop_
_entity_poly.entity_id
_entity_poly.type
_entity_poly.pdbx_seq_one_letter_code
_entity_poly.pdbx_strand_id
1 'polypeptide(L)'
;MEELRDERVNLEVVSSDLVYEGAVWDVRSDTVRYGDGEMTRQYVDHPGAAAVVAIDDDERVVLIQQYRHPIKERDWEIPAGLLDVTGEPPLETAKRELTEEVDLEADRWQHLISMHTTPGGNDEIVHVFLARGLRTVETDYEREHEESDMRVERVLLADVVDGVLAGRLRNGILATGVLAAAEVLRREAATH
;
A
#
# COMPACT_ATOMS: atom_id res chain seq x y z
N MET A 1 -20.16 22.87 -11.50
CA MET A 1 -19.99 21.41 -11.62
C MET A 1 -19.96 20.86 -10.22
N GLU A 2 -20.72 19.82 -9.99
CA GLU A 2 -20.65 19.08 -8.72
C GLU A 2 -19.22 18.50 -8.57
N GLU A 3 -18.69 18.54 -7.36
CA GLU A 3 -17.34 18.03 -7.08
C GLU A 3 -17.30 16.52 -7.38
N LEU A 4 -16.35 16.09 -8.22
CA LEU A 4 -16.15 14.67 -8.54
C LEU A 4 -15.61 13.95 -7.30
N ARG A 5 -16.38 12.97 -6.79
CA ARG A 5 -16.01 12.15 -5.63
C ARG A 5 -16.66 10.78 -5.71
N ASP A 6 -16.02 9.80 -5.04
CA ASP A 6 -16.62 8.47 -4.87
C ASP A 6 -17.82 8.55 -3.91
N GLU A 7 -18.85 7.76 -4.19
CA GLU A 7 -20.06 7.66 -3.39
C GLU A 7 -20.11 6.30 -2.69
N ARG A 8 -20.27 6.32 -1.37
CA ARG A 8 -20.47 5.10 -0.59
C ARG A 8 -21.92 4.66 -0.69
N VAL A 9 -22.14 3.43 -1.17
CA VAL A 9 -23.46 2.80 -1.27
C VAL A 9 -23.50 1.55 -0.40
N ASN A 10 -24.45 1.49 0.54
CA ASN A 10 -24.67 0.31 1.37
C ASN A 10 -25.91 -0.44 0.84
N LEU A 11 -25.69 -1.62 0.28
CA LEU A 11 -26.75 -2.52 -0.15
C LEU A 11 -27.17 -3.44 0.99
N GLU A 12 -28.42 -3.92 0.94
CA GLU A 12 -28.90 -4.97 1.85
C GLU A 12 -28.18 -6.29 1.52
N VAL A 13 -27.44 -6.84 2.51
CA VAL A 13 -26.83 -8.16 2.40
C VAL A 13 -27.85 -9.22 2.76
N VAL A 14 -28.22 -10.04 1.79
CA VAL A 14 -29.18 -11.15 1.95
C VAL A 14 -28.51 -12.35 2.62
N SER A 15 -27.28 -12.68 2.18
CA SER A 15 -26.42 -13.69 2.80
C SER A 15 -24.94 -13.36 2.61
N SER A 16 -24.11 -13.83 3.53
CA SER A 16 -22.65 -13.73 3.48
C SER A 16 -22.07 -15.05 3.97
N ASP A 17 -21.36 -15.74 3.09
CA ASP A 17 -20.75 -17.04 3.35
C ASP A 17 -19.23 -16.94 3.31
N LEU A 18 -18.55 -17.53 4.31
CA LEU A 18 -17.12 -17.76 4.28
C LEU A 18 -16.83 -18.97 3.37
N VAL A 19 -16.23 -18.72 2.21
CA VAL A 19 -15.94 -19.76 1.19
C VAL A 19 -14.60 -20.42 1.45
N TYR A 20 -13.62 -19.64 1.88
CA TYR A 20 -12.28 -20.11 2.22
C TYR A 20 -11.72 -19.26 3.35
N GLU A 21 -11.21 -19.91 4.39
CA GLU A 21 -10.49 -19.29 5.50
C GLU A 21 -8.98 -19.40 5.23
N GLY A 22 -8.32 -18.25 5.06
CA GLY A 22 -6.88 -18.17 4.76
C GLY A 22 -6.06 -17.82 6.01
N ALA A 23 -4.73 -17.85 5.87
CA ALA A 23 -3.82 -17.45 6.93
C ALA A 23 -3.73 -15.92 7.10
N VAL A 24 -3.94 -15.16 6.02
CA VAL A 24 -3.82 -13.69 5.98
C VAL A 24 -5.15 -13.04 5.64
N TRP A 25 -5.87 -13.59 4.68
CA TRP A 25 -7.15 -13.06 4.19
C TRP A 25 -8.09 -14.20 3.79
N ASP A 26 -9.36 -13.90 3.85
CA ASP A 26 -10.44 -14.84 3.58
C ASP A 26 -11.02 -14.65 2.18
N VAL A 27 -11.81 -15.62 1.73
CA VAL A 27 -12.69 -15.46 0.55
C VAL A 27 -14.12 -15.55 1.00
N ARG A 28 -14.90 -14.51 0.71
CA ARG A 28 -16.34 -14.41 1.00
C ARG A 28 -17.18 -14.49 -0.25
N SER A 29 -18.44 -14.90 -0.06
CA SER A 29 -19.48 -14.88 -1.09
C SER A 29 -20.70 -14.19 -0.52
N ASP A 30 -20.92 -12.94 -0.94
CA ASP A 30 -22.08 -12.15 -0.52
C ASP A 30 -23.15 -12.14 -1.61
N THR A 31 -24.40 -12.34 -1.19
CA THR A 31 -25.58 -12.06 -2.01
C THR A 31 -26.23 -10.79 -1.51
N VAL A 32 -26.33 -9.78 -2.37
CA VAL A 32 -26.89 -8.48 -2.03
C VAL A 32 -28.11 -8.16 -2.90
N ARG A 33 -29.01 -7.34 -2.37
CA ARG A 33 -30.14 -6.83 -3.12
C ARG A 33 -29.68 -5.70 -4.03
N TYR A 34 -29.89 -5.85 -5.34
CA TYR A 34 -29.47 -4.88 -6.36
C TYR A 34 -30.61 -4.62 -7.36
N GLY A 35 -31.15 -3.39 -7.35
CA GLY A 35 -32.35 -3.07 -8.12
C GLY A 35 -33.53 -3.95 -7.71
N ASP A 36 -34.21 -4.54 -8.69
CA ASP A 36 -35.36 -5.43 -8.45
C ASP A 36 -34.95 -6.91 -8.25
N GLY A 37 -33.63 -7.19 -8.15
CA GLY A 37 -33.11 -8.54 -8.07
C GLY A 37 -32.02 -8.72 -7.01
N GLU A 38 -31.32 -9.83 -7.11
CA GLU A 38 -30.20 -10.19 -6.26
C GLU A 38 -28.94 -10.40 -7.09
N MET A 39 -27.81 -10.08 -6.50
CA MET A 39 -26.50 -10.18 -7.13
C MET A 39 -25.53 -10.84 -6.16
N THR A 40 -24.88 -11.94 -6.57
CA THR A 40 -23.84 -12.60 -5.78
C THR A 40 -22.46 -12.15 -6.27
N ARG A 41 -21.56 -11.85 -5.28
CA ARG A 41 -20.15 -11.53 -5.53
C ARG A 41 -19.26 -12.29 -4.58
N GLN A 42 -18.18 -12.86 -5.17
CA GLN A 42 -17.10 -13.42 -4.37
C GLN A 42 -15.93 -12.43 -4.38
N TYR A 43 -15.31 -12.27 -3.24
CA TYR A 43 -14.18 -11.34 -3.08
C TYR A 43 -13.23 -11.81 -1.98
N VAL A 44 -12.00 -11.30 -2.01
CA VAL A 44 -11.04 -11.44 -0.92
C VAL A 44 -11.37 -10.40 0.14
N ASP A 45 -11.68 -10.88 1.37
CA ASP A 45 -11.86 -10.07 2.57
C ASP A 45 -10.46 -9.83 3.17
N HIS A 46 -9.96 -8.59 3.03
CA HIS A 46 -8.56 -8.24 3.28
C HIS A 46 -8.45 -7.23 4.44
N PRO A 47 -7.49 -7.39 5.39
CA PRO A 47 -7.33 -6.47 6.51
C PRO A 47 -7.00 -5.03 6.10
N GLY A 48 -6.56 -4.81 4.87
CA GLY A 48 -5.98 -3.56 4.40
C GLY A 48 -4.48 -3.50 4.66
N ALA A 49 -3.84 -2.42 4.22
CA ALA A 49 -2.41 -2.21 4.40
C ALA A 49 -2.05 -0.73 4.55
N ALA A 50 -0.86 -0.46 5.11
CA ALA A 50 -0.24 0.85 5.10
C ALA A 50 1.12 0.76 4.42
N ALA A 51 1.44 1.73 3.55
CA ALA A 51 2.67 1.78 2.77
C ALA A 51 3.37 3.13 2.90
N VAL A 52 4.69 3.15 2.70
CA VAL A 52 5.52 4.33 2.94
C VAL A 52 6.36 4.68 1.73
N VAL A 53 6.15 5.87 1.18
CA VAL A 53 7.13 6.51 0.29
C VAL A 53 8.13 7.26 1.17
N ALA A 54 9.22 6.61 1.56
CA ALA A 54 10.28 7.19 2.37
C ALA A 54 11.31 7.86 1.47
N ILE A 55 11.48 9.20 1.60
CA ILE A 55 12.36 10.01 0.76
C ILE A 55 13.41 10.70 1.63
N ASP A 56 14.68 10.51 1.27
CA ASP A 56 15.81 11.18 1.92
C ASP A 56 16.05 12.60 1.40
N ASP A 57 17.02 13.31 2.00
CA ASP A 57 17.35 14.70 1.66
C ASP A 57 18.01 14.84 0.27
N ASP A 58 18.46 13.74 -0.35
CA ASP A 58 18.97 13.66 -1.71
C ASP A 58 17.88 13.30 -2.74
N GLU A 59 16.60 13.38 -2.37
CA GLU A 59 15.43 12.99 -3.19
C GLU A 59 15.45 11.51 -3.62
N ARG A 60 16.04 10.61 -2.81
CA ARG A 60 16.02 9.18 -3.09
C ARG A 60 14.93 8.49 -2.31
N VAL A 61 14.17 7.66 -3.02
CA VAL A 61 13.14 6.79 -2.44
C VAL A 61 13.78 5.50 -1.94
N VAL A 62 13.41 5.07 -0.75
CA VAL A 62 13.76 3.76 -0.21
C VAL A 62 12.84 2.73 -0.85
N LEU A 63 13.43 1.77 -1.54
CA LEU A 63 12.74 0.65 -2.17
C LEU A 63 13.20 -0.66 -1.57
N ILE A 64 12.28 -1.62 -1.52
CA ILE A 64 12.56 -3.01 -1.18
C ILE A 64 12.31 -3.90 -2.39
N GLN A 65 13.02 -5.02 -2.48
CA GLN A 65 12.75 -6.03 -3.49
C GLN A 65 12.62 -7.39 -2.82
N GLN A 66 11.46 -8.01 -2.96
CA GLN A 66 11.18 -9.33 -2.41
C GLN A 66 10.47 -10.24 -3.42
N TYR A 67 10.48 -11.55 -3.15
CA TYR A 67 9.78 -12.51 -3.98
C TYR A 67 8.29 -12.52 -3.69
N ARG A 68 7.47 -12.41 -4.74
CA ARG A 68 6.00 -12.51 -4.66
C ARG A 68 5.53 -13.75 -5.43
N HIS A 69 5.20 -14.79 -4.68
CA HIS A 69 4.84 -16.09 -5.26
C HIS A 69 3.68 -16.05 -6.27
N PRO A 70 2.59 -15.28 -6.07
CA PRO A 70 1.48 -15.26 -7.02
C PRO A 70 1.88 -14.80 -8.42
N ILE A 71 2.81 -13.85 -8.52
CA ILE A 71 3.31 -13.33 -9.81
C ILE A 71 4.62 -14.00 -10.24
N LYS A 72 5.26 -14.80 -9.36
CA LYS A 72 6.54 -15.51 -9.58
C LYS A 72 7.69 -14.59 -9.98
N GLU A 73 7.72 -13.39 -9.42
CA GLU A 73 8.74 -12.38 -9.67
C GLU A 73 9.33 -11.86 -8.36
N ARG A 74 10.53 -11.29 -8.43
CA ARG A 74 11.03 -10.38 -7.41
C ARG A 74 10.54 -8.98 -7.78
N ASP A 75 9.60 -8.47 -7.02
CA ASP A 75 8.96 -7.19 -7.28
C ASP A 75 9.67 -6.07 -6.50
N TRP A 76 9.82 -4.91 -7.12
CA TRP A 76 10.24 -3.70 -6.43
C TRP A 76 9.02 -3.04 -5.81
N GLU A 77 9.12 -2.74 -4.53
CA GLU A 77 8.03 -2.23 -3.71
C GLU A 77 8.51 -1.05 -2.84
N ILE A 78 7.59 -0.32 -2.27
CA ILE A 78 7.84 0.57 -1.13
C ILE A 78 7.53 -0.20 0.16
N PRO A 79 8.18 0.10 1.30
CA PRO A 79 7.87 -0.54 2.58
C PRO A 79 6.38 -0.51 2.89
N ALA A 80 5.81 -1.66 3.29
CA ALA A 80 4.38 -1.79 3.51
C ALA A 80 4.03 -3.03 4.33
N GLY A 81 3.03 -2.90 5.22
CA GLY A 81 2.52 -4.03 5.98
C GLY A 81 1.02 -3.99 6.21
N LEU A 82 0.50 -5.09 6.75
CA LEU A 82 -0.92 -5.33 6.95
C LEU A 82 -1.47 -4.53 8.15
N LEU A 83 -2.74 -4.14 8.07
CA LEU A 83 -3.50 -3.58 9.19
C LEU A 83 -4.09 -4.71 10.05
N ASP A 84 -3.25 -5.61 10.53
CA ASP A 84 -3.61 -6.82 11.27
C ASP A 84 -3.60 -6.65 12.80
N VAL A 85 -3.05 -5.54 13.29
CA VAL A 85 -3.07 -5.20 14.72
C VAL A 85 -4.35 -4.44 15.06
N THR A 86 -5.22 -5.08 15.85
CA THR A 86 -6.52 -4.50 16.22
C THR A 86 -6.38 -3.12 16.86
N GLY A 87 -6.98 -2.11 16.22
CA GLY A 87 -7.02 -0.74 16.72
C GLY A 87 -5.75 0.08 16.44
N GLU A 88 -4.77 -0.47 15.74
CA GLU A 88 -3.59 0.28 15.28
C GLU A 88 -4.01 1.23 14.13
N PRO A 89 -3.77 2.55 14.25
CA PRO A 89 -4.03 3.44 13.13
C PRO A 89 -3.08 3.17 11.96
N PRO A 90 -3.49 3.34 10.68
CA PRO A 90 -2.65 3.09 9.51
C PRO A 90 -1.29 3.83 9.52
N LEU A 91 -1.22 5.01 10.13
CA LEU A 91 0.04 5.75 10.28
C LEU A 91 1.01 5.03 11.23
N GLU A 92 0.52 4.44 12.30
CA GLU A 92 1.39 3.72 13.24
C GLU A 92 1.89 2.40 12.63
N THR A 93 1.04 1.70 11.87
CA THR A 93 1.47 0.56 11.04
C THR A 93 2.57 1.00 10.06
N ALA A 94 2.38 2.09 9.33
CA ALA A 94 3.39 2.61 8.39
C ALA A 94 4.73 2.93 9.06
N LYS A 95 4.72 3.47 10.28
CA LYS A 95 5.94 3.75 11.07
C LYS A 95 6.64 2.46 11.51
N ARG A 96 5.86 1.50 12.00
CA ARG A 96 6.36 0.20 12.44
C ARG A 96 7.03 -0.52 11.27
N GLU A 97 6.36 -0.64 10.13
CA GLU A 97 6.88 -1.30 8.93
C GLU A 97 8.14 -0.63 8.38
N LEU A 98 8.22 0.70 8.39
CA LEU A 98 9.44 1.42 8.00
C LEU A 98 10.63 1.02 8.88
N THR A 99 10.39 0.79 10.18
CA THR A 99 11.43 0.36 11.12
C THR A 99 11.79 -1.11 10.93
N GLU A 100 10.79 -2.00 10.82
CA GLU A 100 10.97 -3.45 10.73
C GLU A 100 11.61 -3.88 9.40
N GLU A 101 11.14 -3.33 8.27
CA GLU A 101 11.61 -3.72 6.95
C GLU A 101 12.94 -3.08 6.54
N VAL A 102 13.22 -1.83 6.96
CA VAL A 102 14.36 -1.07 6.41
C VAL A 102 15.22 -0.33 7.44
N ASP A 103 15.03 -0.56 8.75
CA ASP A 103 15.79 0.03 9.85
C ASP A 103 15.79 1.58 9.84
N LEU A 104 14.63 2.18 9.49
CA LEU A 104 14.48 3.62 9.37
C LEU A 104 13.32 4.13 10.22
N GLU A 105 13.48 5.35 10.73
CA GLU A 105 12.43 6.21 11.24
C GLU A 105 12.40 7.53 10.49
N ALA A 106 11.30 8.28 10.61
CA ALA A 106 11.14 9.56 9.94
C ALA A 106 10.53 10.60 10.88
N ASP A 107 10.96 11.87 10.70
CA ASP A 107 10.51 12.99 11.54
C ASP A 107 9.19 13.60 11.04
N ARG A 108 8.91 13.51 9.73
CA ARG A 108 7.77 14.16 9.08
C ARG A 108 6.97 13.16 8.29
N TRP A 109 5.67 13.13 8.56
CA TRP A 109 4.72 12.23 7.95
C TRP A 109 3.55 13.00 7.32
N GLN A 110 3.16 12.60 6.13
CA GLN A 110 2.02 13.15 5.41
C GLN A 110 1.24 12.02 4.76
N HIS A 111 -0.06 11.95 5.00
CA HIS A 111 -0.91 11.07 4.21
C HIS A 111 -0.92 11.53 2.75
N LEU A 112 -0.58 10.66 1.82
CA LEU A 112 -0.60 10.94 0.39
C LEU A 112 -1.95 10.62 -0.21
N ILE A 113 -2.29 9.34 -0.19
CA ILE A 113 -3.54 8.83 -0.75
C ILE A 113 -4.00 7.58 0.00
N SER A 114 -5.29 7.26 -0.14
CA SER A 114 -5.81 5.92 0.12
C SER A 114 -6.40 5.36 -1.16
N MET A 115 -6.14 4.11 -1.47
CA MET A 115 -6.56 3.51 -2.74
C MET A 115 -7.12 2.11 -2.54
N HIS A 116 -8.09 1.75 -3.36
CA HIS A 116 -8.50 0.36 -3.55
C HIS A 116 -7.60 -0.27 -4.59
N THR A 117 -7.04 -1.46 -4.32
CA THR A 117 -6.10 -2.13 -5.23
C THR A 117 -6.81 -2.79 -6.40
N THR A 118 -7.79 -3.64 -6.12
CA THR A 118 -8.58 -4.35 -7.13
C THR A 118 -10.06 -4.44 -6.72
N PRO A 119 -10.83 -3.33 -6.75
CA PRO A 119 -12.19 -3.25 -6.18
C PRO A 119 -13.21 -4.18 -6.84
N GLY A 120 -12.86 -4.82 -7.95
CA GLY A 120 -13.67 -5.86 -8.56
C GLY A 120 -13.50 -7.26 -7.97
N GLY A 121 -12.51 -7.48 -7.11
CA GLY A 121 -12.16 -8.80 -6.58
C GLY A 121 -11.69 -8.83 -5.14
N ASN A 122 -11.43 -7.69 -4.52
CA ASN A 122 -11.12 -7.56 -3.10
C ASN A 122 -11.66 -6.24 -2.54
N ASP A 123 -11.67 -6.12 -1.21
CA ASP A 123 -12.04 -4.89 -0.50
C ASP A 123 -10.82 -4.19 0.13
N GLU A 124 -9.61 -4.58 -0.24
CA GLU A 124 -8.37 -4.00 0.25
C GLU A 124 -8.30 -2.49 0.06
N ILE A 125 -8.01 -1.80 1.16
CA ILE A 125 -7.64 -0.39 1.15
C ILE A 125 -6.18 -0.28 1.57
N VAL A 126 -5.36 0.39 0.75
CA VAL A 126 -3.98 0.72 1.09
C VAL A 126 -3.87 2.21 1.37
N HIS A 127 -3.36 2.54 2.57
CA HIS A 127 -3.05 3.91 2.98
C HIS A 127 -1.58 4.21 2.73
N VAL A 128 -1.28 5.16 1.85
CA VAL A 128 0.09 5.51 1.49
C VAL A 128 0.50 6.82 2.16
N PHE A 129 1.64 6.80 2.84
CA PHE A 129 2.22 7.94 3.53
C PHE A 129 3.55 8.36 2.90
N LEU A 130 3.80 9.67 2.87
CA LEU A 130 5.12 10.23 2.59
C LEU A 130 5.87 10.43 3.91
N ALA A 131 7.08 9.88 4.00
CA ALA A 131 7.97 10.01 5.13
C ALA A 131 9.24 10.77 4.72
N ARG A 132 9.61 11.80 5.48
CA ARG A 132 10.81 12.63 5.25
C ARG A 132 11.57 12.88 6.57
N GLY A 133 12.85 13.27 6.46
CA GLY A 133 13.72 13.40 7.61
C GLY A 133 14.08 12.02 8.16
N LEU A 134 14.60 11.18 7.26
CA LEU A 134 14.93 9.78 7.58
C LEU A 134 16.15 9.69 8.48
N ARG A 135 16.10 8.82 9.47
CA ARG A 135 17.23 8.44 10.31
C ARG A 135 17.30 6.93 10.47
N THR A 136 18.51 6.40 10.47
CA THR A 136 18.74 4.99 10.75
C THR A 136 18.56 4.70 12.22
N VAL A 137 17.92 3.58 12.53
CA VAL A 137 17.76 3.07 13.88
C VAL A 137 18.26 1.64 13.95
N GLU A 138 18.65 1.20 15.15
CA GLU A 138 18.94 -0.19 15.43
C GLU A 138 17.64 -0.86 15.87
N THR A 139 17.32 -2.02 15.28
CA THR A 139 16.17 -2.82 15.67
C THR A 139 16.60 -4.27 15.94
N ASP A 140 15.94 -4.90 16.90
CA ASP A 140 16.10 -6.33 17.18
C ASP A 140 15.12 -7.19 16.33
N TYR A 141 14.41 -6.58 15.37
CA TYR A 141 13.48 -7.27 14.51
C TYR A 141 14.21 -8.25 13.57
N GLU A 142 13.83 -9.52 13.61
CA GLU A 142 14.36 -10.56 12.74
C GLU A 142 13.43 -10.74 11.53
N ARG A 143 13.93 -10.43 10.33
CA ARG A 143 13.20 -10.62 9.07
C ARG A 143 13.16 -12.10 8.73
N GLU A 144 11.96 -12.62 8.50
CA GLU A 144 11.71 -14.03 8.22
C GLU A 144 11.21 -14.25 6.78
N HIS A 145 11.22 -15.51 6.32
CA HIS A 145 10.69 -15.95 5.03
C HIS A 145 11.18 -15.08 3.85
N GLU A 146 10.26 -14.44 3.12
CA GLU A 146 10.56 -13.60 1.95
C GLU A 146 11.35 -12.34 2.31
N GLU A 147 11.25 -11.88 3.56
CA GLU A 147 11.99 -10.71 4.04
C GLU A 147 13.46 -11.01 4.34
N SER A 148 13.80 -12.29 4.59
CA SER A 148 15.17 -12.70 4.95
C SER A 148 16.21 -12.45 3.85
N ASP A 149 15.79 -12.43 2.57
CA ASP A 149 16.63 -12.15 1.40
C ASP A 149 16.21 -10.88 0.65
N MET A 150 15.42 -10.02 1.32
CA MET A 150 14.96 -8.75 0.80
C MET A 150 16.13 -7.80 0.53
N ARG A 151 16.13 -7.16 -0.64
CA ARG A 151 17.09 -6.13 -1.00
C ARG A 151 16.52 -4.76 -0.71
N VAL A 152 17.34 -3.88 -0.13
CA VAL A 152 16.98 -2.49 0.14
C VAL A 152 17.87 -1.58 -0.72
N GLU A 153 17.27 -0.68 -1.47
CA GLU A 153 17.97 0.28 -2.34
C GLU A 153 17.41 1.70 -2.13
N ARG A 154 18.26 2.70 -2.37
CA ARG A 154 17.87 4.11 -2.42
C ARG A 154 18.04 4.63 -3.83
N VAL A 155 16.94 4.97 -4.50
CA VAL A 155 16.91 5.33 -5.92
C VAL A 155 16.32 6.72 -6.07
N LEU A 156 16.88 7.56 -6.95
CA LEU A 156 16.32 8.89 -7.21
C LEU A 156 14.85 8.79 -7.59
N LEU A 157 14.02 9.63 -7.00
CA LEU A 157 12.57 9.65 -7.27
C LEU A 157 12.27 9.75 -8.77
N ALA A 158 13.02 10.57 -9.49
CA ALA A 158 12.88 10.72 -10.94
C ALA A 158 13.12 9.41 -11.70
N ASP A 159 14.15 8.64 -11.31
CA ASP A 159 14.47 7.36 -11.95
C ASP A 159 13.40 6.29 -11.66
N VAL A 160 12.80 6.32 -10.44
CA VAL A 160 11.68 5.43 -10.07
C VAL A 160 10.44 5.78 -10.90
N VAL A 161 10.12 7.07 -11.03
CA VAL A 161 9.01 7.55 -11.89
C VAL A 161 9.23 7.09 -13.33
N ASP A 162 10.43 7.26 -13.89
CA ASP A 162 10.77 6.79 -15.23
C ASP A 162 10.67 5.26 -15.35
N GLY A 163 11.03 4.53 -14.30
CA GLY A 163 10.85 3.07 -14.21
C GLY A 163 9.38 2.65 -14.31
N VAL A 164 8.51 3.34 -13.58
CA VAL A 164 7.05 3.12 -13.60
C VAL A 164 6.48 3.43 -14.99
N LEU A 165 6.77 4.63 -15.53
CA LEU A 165 6.25 5.08 -16.82
C LEU A 165 6.73 4.20 -17.99
N ALA A 166 7.92 3.63 -17.87
CA ALA A 166 8.47 2.69 -18.86
C ALA A 166 7.98 1.23 -18.67
N GLY A 167 7.15 0.95 -17.66
CA GLY A 167 6.62 -0.39 -17.37
C GLY A 167 7.67 -1.38 -16.81
N ARG A 168 8.82 -0.88 -16.34
CA ARG A 168 9.86 -1.70 -15.69
C ARG A 168 9.54 -2.00 -14.22
N LEU A 169 8.84 -1.07 -13.55
CA LEU A 169 8.32 -1.21 -12.18
C LEU A 169 6.80 -1.31 -12.27
N ARG A 170 6.25 -2.45 -11.82
CA ARG A 170 4.85 -2.78 -12.08
C ARG A 170 4.01 -2.93 -10.82
N ASN A 171 4.63 -2.87 -9.64
CA ASN A 171 3.90 -2.89 -8.38
C ASN A 171 2.94 -1.69 -8.31
N GLY A 172 1.65 -1.94 -8.13
CA GLY A 172 0.62 -0.90 -8.17
C GLY A 172 0.71 0.09 -7.00
N ILE A 173 1.09 -0.40 -5.81
CA ILE A 173 1.23 0.41 -4.59
C ILE A 173 2.43 1.35 -4.75
N LEU A 174 3.59 0.81 -5.17
CA LEU A 174 4.78 1.59 -5.48
C LEU A 174 4.46 2.65 -6.54
N ALA A 175 3.89 2.25 -7.68
CA ALA A 175 3.62 3.15 -8.79
C ALA A 175 2.71 4.32 -8.37
N THR A 176 1.62 4.02 -7.67
CA THR A 176 0.67 5.04 -7.23
C THR A 176 1.28 5.95 -6.17
N GLY A 177 1.98 5.39 -5.18
CA GLY A 177 2.64 6.14 -4.11
C GLY A 177 3.72 7.08 -4.65
N VAL A 178 4.59 6.59 -5.51
CA VAL A 178 5.71 7.36 -6.09
C VAL A 178 5.20 8.48 -7.00
N LEU A 179 4.20 8.23 -7.85
CA LEU A 179 3.62 9.26 -8.70
C LEU A 179 2.90 10.34 -7.88
N ALA A 180 2.19 9.95 -6.81
CA ALA A 180 1.56 10.90 -5.89
C ALA A 180 2.59 11.75 -5.15
N ALA A 181 3.67 11.13 -4.64
CA ALA A 181 4.76 11.85 -3.97
C ALA A 181 5.45 12.83 -4.93
N ALA A 182 5.78 12.41 -6.16
CA ALA A 182 6.39 13.28 -7.16
C ALA A 182 5.53 14.51 -7.46
N GLU A 183 4.21 14.34 -7.58
CA GLU A 183 3.29 15.46 -7.83
C GLU A 183 3.18 16.40 -6.61
N VAL A 184 3.16 15.86 -5.38
CA VAL A 184 3.16 16.68 -4.15
C VAL A 184 4.43 17.53 -4.08
N LEU A 185 5.61 16.93 -4.26
CA LEU A 185 6.89 17.64 -4.22
C LEU A 185 7.00 18.69 -5.34
N ARG A 186 6.53 18.38 -6.55
CA ARG A 186 6.48 19.34 -7.66
C ARG A 186 5.61 20.56 -7.32
N ARG A 187 4.47 20.36 -6.64
CA ARG A 187 3.58 21.46 -6.20
C ARG A 187 4.22 22.29 -5.09
N GLU A 188 4.87 21.66 -4.11
CA GLU A 188 5.61 22.33 -3.06
C GLU A 188 6.70 23.25 -3.65
N ALA A 189 7.51 22.74 -4.59
CA ALA A 189 8.56 23.51 -5.27
C ALA A 189 8.02 24.70 -6.08
N ALA A 190 6.81 24.59 -6.64
CA ALA A 190 6.19 25.68 -7.41
C ALA A 190 5.61 26.81 -6.55
N THR A 191 5.54 26.62 -5.21
CA THR A 191 4.96 27.57 -4.27
C THR A 191 6.04 28.44 -3.59
N HIS A 192 7.31 28.11 -3.80
CA HIS A 192 8.49 28.83 -3.31
C HIS A 192 9.25 29.50 -4.45
#